data_9cefe9877ec90ec62e31cd6d48dad8b0
#
_entry.id   9cefe9877ec90ec62e31cd6d48dad8b0
#
_cell.length_a   1.000
_cell.length_b   1.000
_cell.length_c   1.000
_cell.angle_alpha   90.00
_cell.angle_beta   90.00
_cell.angle_gamma   90.00
#
_symmetry.space_group_name_H-M   'P 1'
#
loop_
_entity.id
_entity.type
_entity.pdbx_description
1 polymer ?
#
loop_
_entity_poly.entity_id
_entity_poly.type
_entity_poly.pdbx_seq_one_letter_code
_entity_poly.pdbx_strand_id
1 'polypeptide(L)'
;MNPTPLKVWIDSIRSLLCPPVGNKLLFGAGQHKVMVVGGPNVRTDYHVEAGEEFFLQLEGDMELLIIPRAGAEGLVIPIREGEAFILPAHVPHSPQRRAGTVGFVMERERLPGEMDALRWYRPNWTVLYEERFACVDLGKELRPVIERFNASEAKRTGEPPPLGEVGAPPSNDELEPDAPPFVQPINLRTWAADARSRGITGTTPLWGPGAPAPRDTSEYSIIAHIGAENSEGKWSAWVKPPGELFLYQRELWGAVAVRRVGDSGDGEERVLKENDVLLVPAGAFEVRVSMEANAFCLEVTNPRIKQ
;
A
#
# COMPACT_ATOMS: atom_id res chain seq x y z
N MET A 1 3.24 15.35 -16.88
CA MET A 1 2.47 14.52 -15.90
C MET A 1 1.26 15.31 -15.45
N ASN A 2 0.08 14.70 -15.41
CA ASN A 2 -1.14 15.36 -14.96
C ASN A 2 -1.68 14.65 -13.73
N PRO A 3 -2.25 15.38 -12.75
CA PRO A 3 -2.96 14.79 -11.64
C PRO A 3 -4.14 13.93 -12.13
N THR A 4 -4.41 12.84 -11.44
CA THR A 4 -5.56 11.97 -11.69
C THR A 4 -6.58 12.22 -10.59
N PRO A 5 -7.82 12.67 -10.92
CA PRO A 5 -8.90 12.81 -9.95
C PRO A 5 -9.35 11.42 -9.48
N LEU A 6 -8.78 10.96 -8.35
CA LEU A 6 -8.94 9.58 -7.88
C LEU A 6 -10.41 9.18 -7.71
N LYS A 7 -11.22 10.07 -7.12
CA LYS A 7 -12.65 9.77 -6.93
C LYS A 7 -13.37 9.56 -8.27
N VAL A 8 -13.13 10.42 -9.26
CA VAL A 8 -13.74 10.30 -10.61
C VAL A 8 -13.28 9.00 -11.28
N TRP A 9 -12.01 8.66 -11.13
CA TRP A 9 -11.47 7.42 -11.68
C TRP A 9 -12.12 6.19 -11.00
N ILE A 10 -12.23 6.18 -9.66
CA ILE A 10 -12.91 5.11 -8.90
C ILE A 10 -14.35 4.95 -9.38
N ASP A 11 -15.09 6.04 -9.50
CA ASP A 11 -16.49 5.99 -9.93
C ASP A 11 -16.63 5.40 -11.34
N SER A 12 -15.67 5.65 -12.23
CA SER A 12 -15.66 5.08 -13.59
C SER A 12 -15.41 3.57 -13.64
N ILE A 13 -14.75 3.01 -12.62
CA ILE A 13 -14.42 1.57 -12.56
C ILE A 13 -15.20 0.81 -11.49
N ARG A 14 -16.07 1.47 -10.75
CA ARG A 14 -16.76 0.92 -9.58
C ARG A 14 -17.48 -0.41 -9.87
N SER A 15 -18.11 -0.53 -11.03
CA SER A 15 -18.76 -1.78 -11.46
C SER A 15 -17.79 -2.96 -11.72
N LEU A 16 -16.51 -2.66 -11.86
CA LEU A 16 -15.45 -3.66 -12.05
C LEU A 16 -14.80 -4.10 -10.74
N LEU A 17 -15.11 -3.43 -9.63
CA LEU A 17 -14.63 -3.75 -8.29
C LEU A 17 -15.53 -4.83 -7.67
N CYS A 18 -15.52 -6.03 -8.23
CA CYS A 18 -16.39 -7.14 -7.84
C CYS A 18 -15.60 -8.44 -7.63
N PRO A 19 -16.18 -9.39 -6.87
CA PRO A 19 -15.57 -10.69 -6.62
C PRO A 19 -15.19 -11.46 -7.90
N PRO A 20 -14.24 -12.43 -7.82
CA PRO A 20 -13.52 -12.87 -6.62
C PRO A 20 -12.41 -11.91 -6.16
N VAL A 21 -11.83 -11.11 -7.07
CA VAL A 21 -10.79 -10.14 -6.77
C VAL A 21 -11.19 -8.80 -7.41
N GLY A 22 -11.64 -7.88 -6.58
CA GLY A 22 -12.11 -6.57 -7.01
C GLY A 22 -11.00 -5.51 -7.03
N ASN A 23 -9.84 -5.78 -7.66
CA ASN A 23 -8.76 -4.82 -7.79
C ASN A 23 -8.63 -4.25 -9.21
N LYS A 24 -8.20 -3.00 -9.29
CA LYS A 24 -7.84 -2.33 -10.55
C LYS A 24 -6.58 -1.50 -10.35
N LEU A 25 -5.62 -1.74 -11.23
CA LEU A 25 -4.35 -1.05 -11.22
C LEU A 25 -4.53 0.37 -11.73
N LEU A 26 -4.19 1.37 -10.90
CA LEU A 26 -4.19 2.79 -11.27
C LEU A 26 -2.84 3.17 -11.88
N PHE A 27 -1.74 2.77 -11.22
CA PHE A 27 -0.38 2.90 -11.72
C PHE A 27 0.34 1.57 -11.58
N GLY A 28 1.04 1.12 -12.60
CA GLY A 28 1.67 -0.18 -12.60
C GLY A 28 2.89 -0.33 -13.49
N ALA A 29 3.27 0.73 -14.21
CA ALA A 29 4.38 0.68 -15.15
C ALA A 29 5.75 0.92 -14.50
N GLY A 30 5.78 1.41 -13.26
CA GLY A 30 7.00 1.80 -12.56
C GLY A 30 7.21 1.03 -11.26
N GLN A 31 7.92 1.68 -10.35
CA GLN A 31 8.32 1.10 -9.06
C GLN A 31 7.14 0.87 -8.12
N HIS A 32 6.12 1.74 -8.18
CA HIS A 32 4.89 1.59 -7.40
C HIS A 32 3.80 0.88 -8.19
N LYS A 33 3.24 -0.15 -7.60
CA LYS A 33 2.02 -0.82 -8.05
C LYS A 33 0.87 -0.29 -7.22
N VAL A 34 0.14 0.66 -7.77
CA VAL A 34 -0.94 1.37 -7.07
C VAL A 34 -2.28 0.83 -7.52
N MET A 35 -3.00 0.21 -6.60
CA MET A 35 -4.28 -0.45 -6.87
C MET A 35 -5.42 0.18 -6.08
N VAL A 36 -6.61 0.22 -6.69
CA VAL A 36 -7.87 0.41 -5.98
C VAL A 36 -8.56 -0.94 -5.85
N VAL A 37 -8.97 -1.26 -4.64
CA VAL A 37 -9.57 -2.55 -4.30
C VAL A 37 -10.94 -2.34 -3.68
N GLY A 38 -11.97 -2.95 -4.25
CA GLY A 38 -13.35 -2.88 -3.76
C GLY A 38 -13.82 -4.14 -3.08
N GLY A 39 -14.89 -3.99 -2.29
CA GLY A 39 -15.65 -5.09 -1.69
C GLY A 39 -17.03 -5.25 -2.35
N PRO A 40 -17.74 -6.40 -2.11
CA PRO A 40 -17.31 -7.46 -1.20
C PRO A 40 -16.23 -8.35 -1.82
N ASN A 41 -15.44 -8.99 -0.96
CA ASN A 41 -14.61 -10.12 -1.37
C ASN A 41 -14.96 -11.36 -0.54
N VAL A 42 -14.58 -12.53 -1.05
CA VAL A 42 -14.69 -13.82 -0.33
C VAL A 42 -13.34 -14.50 -0.46
N ARG A 43 -12.44 -14.20 0.47
CA ARG A 43 -11.08 -14.76 0.49
C ARG A 43 -10.88 -15.65 1.70
N THR A 44 -10.26 -16.80 1.48
CA THR A 44 -9.83 -17.74 2.53
C THR A 44 -8.33 -17.98 2.47
N ASP A 45 -7.68 -17.42 1.44
CA ASP A 45 -6.24 -17.42 1.26
C ASP A 45 -5.58 -16.27 2.03
N TYR A 46 -4.35 -16.48 2.37
CA TYR A 46 -3.43 -15.47 2.88
C TYR A 46 -2.34 -15.20 1.85
N HIS A 47 -2.20 -13.95 1.45
CA HIS A 47 -1.12 -13.51 0.59
C HIS A 47 0.14 -13.31 1.42
N VAL A 48 1.28 -13.69 0.89
CA VAL A 48 2.61 -13.44 1.46
C VAL A 48 3.39 -12.68 0.41
N GLU A 49 3.64 -11.41 0.67
CA GLU A 49 4.35 -10.52 -0.22
C GLU A 49 5.79 -10.31 0.23
N ALA A 50 6.72 -10.23 -0.74
CA ALA A 50 8.13 -9.98 -0.48
C ALA A 50 8.45 -8.57 0.02
N GLY A 51 7.57 -7.60 -0.25
CA GLY A 51 7.68 -6.21 0.17
C GLY A 51 6.68 -5.81 1.24
N GLU A 52 6.83 -4.60 1.75
CA GLU A 52 5.80 -3.97 2.57
C GLU A 52 4.62 -3.55 1.70
N GLU A 53 3.41 -3.56 2.27
CA GLU A 53 2.20 -3.05 1.63
C GLU A 53 1.66 -1.84 2.39
N PHE A 54 1.38 -0.77 1.66
CA PHE A 54 0.68 0.39 2.19
C PHE A 54 -0.81 0.29 1.89
N PHE A 55 -1.62 0.30 2.94
CA PHE A 55 -3.09 0.33 2.87
C PHE A 55 -3.62 1.70 3.24
N LEU A 56 -4.59 2.20 2.48
CA LEU A 56 -5.39 3.37 2.83
C LEU A 56 -6.86 3.05 2.54
N GLN A 57 -7.70 3.10 3.56
CA GLN A 57 -9.12 2.85 3.39
C GLN A 57 -9.85 4.14 3.01
N LEU A 58 -10.46 4.16 1.82
CA LEU A 58 -11.08 5.35 1.23
C LEU A 58 -12.57 5.46 1.54
N GLU A 59 -13.30 4.32 1.46
CA GLU A 59 -14.75 4.25 1.69
C GLU A 59 -15.06 2.99 2.51
N GLY A 60 -15.77 3.16 3.62
CA GLY A 60 -16.14 2.10 4.57
C GLY A 60 -14.94 1.42 5.21
N ASP A 61 -15.18 0.49 6.12
CA ASP A 61 -14.16 -0.19 6.92
C ASP A 61 -13.80 -1.56 6.33
N MET A 62 -12.57 -2.01 6.58
CA MET A 62 -12.12 -3.38 6.30
C MET A 62 -11.45 -4.01 7.51
N GLU A 63 -11.33 -5.33 7.48
CA GLU A 63 -10.55 -6.10 8.44
C GLU A 63 -9.39 -6.77 7.69
N LEU A 64 -8.16 -6.60 8.20
CA LEU A 64 -6.99 -7.30 7.69
C LEU A 64 -6.67 -8.44 8.65
N LEU A 65 -6.92 -9.69 8.20
CA LEU A 65 -6.47 -10.86 8.94
C LEU A 65 -5.00 -11.07 8.68
N ILE A 66 -4.21 -11.33 9.72
CA ILE A 66 -2.76 -11.57 9.61
C ILE A 66 -2.34 -12.78 10.44
N ILE A 67 -1.26 -13.44 10.04
CA ILE A 67 -0.59 -14.46 10.83
C ILE A 67 0.76 -13.90 11.28
N PRO A 68 0.92 -13.54 12.56
CA PRO A 68 2.10 -12.80 13.02
C PRO A 68 3.37 -13.66 13.11
N ARG A 69 3.22 -14.99 13.18
CA ARG A 69 4.31 -15.97 13.18
C ARG A 69 3.77 -17.36 12.86
N ALA A 70 4.66 -18.24 12.44
CA ALA A 70 4.31 -19.63 12.14
C ALA A 70 3.58 -20.33 13.32
N GLY A 71 2.44 -20.96 13.01
CA GLY A 71 1.63 -21.68 13.99
C GLY A 71 0.92 -20.83 15.04
N ALA A 72 1.02 -19.49 14.95
CA ALA A 72 0.24 -18.61 15.82
C ALA A 72 -1.19 -18.45 15.33
N GLU A 73 -2.09 -18.20 16.28
CA GLU A 73 -3.45 -17.76 15.97
C GLU A 73 -3.44 -16.46 15.17
N GLY A 74 -4.33 -16.38 14.18
CA GLY A 74 -4.51 -15.19 13.37
C GLY A 74 -4.98 -13.98 14.20
N LEU A 75 -4.52 -12.82 13.84
CA LEU A 75 -4.94 -11.54 14.40
C LEU A 75 -5.79 -10.77 13.40
N VAL A 76 -6.66 -9.91 13.90
CA VAL A 76 -7.49 -8.99 13.11
C VAL A 76 -7.00 -7.56 13.35
N ILE A 77 -6.61 -6.88 12.28
CA ILE A 77 -6.33 -5.45 12.29
C ILE A 77 -7.48 -4.74 11.58
N PRO A 78 -8.35 -4.03 12.31
CA PRO A 78 -9.37 -3.21 11.68
C PRO A 78 -8.72 -1.97 11.07
N ILE A 79 -9.01 -1.70 9.80
CA ILE A 79 -8.60 -0.49 9.09
C ILE A 79 -9.88 0.26 8.70
N ARG A 80 -10.14 1.37 9.37
CA ARG A 80 -11.36 2.14 9.18
C ARG A 80 -11.23 3.15 8.05
N GLU A 81 -12.36 3.67 7.60
CA GLU A 81 -12.36 4.76 6.61
C GLU A 81 -11.47 5.93 7.05
N GLY A 82 -10.60 6.36 6.14
CA GLY A 82 -9.60 7.41 6.38
C GLY A 82 -8.33 6.94 7.09
N GLU A 83 -8.23 5.65 7.45
CA GLU A 83 -7.04 5.10 8.10
C GLU A 83 -6.05 4.54 7.09
N ALA A 84 -4.77 4.80 7.37
CA ALA A 84 -3.62 4.26 6.67
C ALA A 84 -2.86 3.28 7.57
N PHE A 85 -2.29 2.24 6.94
CA PHE A 85 -1.53 1.20 7.61
C PHE A 85 -0.41 0.69 6.71
N ILE A 86 0.76 0.38 7.26
CA ILE A 86 1.81 -0.36 6.57
C ILE A 86 1.89 -1.75 7.16
N LEU A 87 1.71 -2.76 6.31
CA LEU A 87 1.96 -4.15 6.63
C LEU A 87 3.42 -4.46 6.34
N PRO A 88 4.18 -5.00 7.31
CA PRO A 88 5.55 -5.44 7.07
C PRO A 88 5.64 -6.54 6.01
N ALA A 89 6.78 -6.59 5.31
CA ALA A 89 7.07 -7.64 4.33
C ALA A 89 6.94 -9.05 4.94
N HIS A 90 6.58 -10.00 4.11
CA HIS A 90 6.47 -11.43 4.43
C HIS A 90 5.39 -11.81 5.46
N VAL A 91 4.53 -10.88 5.89
CA VAL A 91 3.44 -11.20 6.81
C VAL A 91 2.27 -11.80 6.02
N PRO A 92 1.90 -13.07 6.29
CA PRO A 92 0.72 -13.66 5.66
C PRO A 92 -0.53 -12.89 6.06
N HIS A 93 -1.30 -12.42 5.07
CA HIS A 93 -2.45 -11.56 5.32
C HIS A 93 -3.60 -11.82 4.36
N SER A 94 -4.81 -11.55 4.83
CA SER A 94 -6.06 -11.75 4.07
C SER A 94 -6.99 -10.55 4.28
N PRO A 95 -7.07 -9.61 3.34
CA PRO A 95 -7.99 -8.48 3.44
C PRO A 95 -9.44 -8.96 3.34
N GLN A 96 -10.27 -8.61 4.32
CA GLN A 96 -11.70 -8.90 4.36
C GLN A 96 -12.49 -7.61 4.12
N ARG A 97 -13.16 -7.52 2.99
CA ARG A 97 -13.86 -6.33 2.53
C ARG A 97 -15.35 -6.57 2.39
N ARG A 98 -16.15 -5.70 2.99
CA ARG A 98 -17.61 -5.72 2.88
C ARG A 98 -18.09 -5.01 1.62
N ALA A 99 -19.35 -5.23 1.25
CA ALA A 99 -19.95 -4.52 0.11
C ALA A 99 -19.88 -3.00 0.30
N GLY A 100 -19.57 -2.28 -0.79
CA GLY A 100 -19.49 -0.83 -0.80
C GLY A 100 -18.17 -0.26 -0.25
N THR A 101 -17.23 -1.09 0.21
CA THR A 101 -15.93 -0.62 0.64
C THR A 101 -14.99 -0.39 -0.55
N VAL A 102 -14.16 0.63 -0.44
CA VAL A 102 -13.09 0.93 -1.40
C VAL A 102 -11.82 1.22 -0.63
N GLY A 103 -10.77 0.50 -0.94
CA GLY A 103 -9.43 0.72 -0.40
C GLY A 103 -8.43 1.02 -1.52
N PHE A 104 -7.36 1.63 -1.12
CA PHE A 104 -6.19 1.91 -1.92
C PHE A 104 -5.04 1.05 -1.36
N VAL A 105 -4.34 0.34 -2.23
CA VAL A 105 -3.19 -0.48 -1.85
C VAL A 105 -2.03 -0.10 -2.74
N MET A 106 -0.87 0.11 -2.12
CA MET A 106 0.37 0.33 -2.84
C MET A 106 1.38 -0.73 -2.42
N GLU A 107 1.93 -1.38 -3.43
CA GLU A 107 3.02 -2.33 -3.35
C GLU A 107 4.20 -1.78 -4.15
N ARG A 108 5.40 -2.26 -3.89
CA ARG A 108 6.54 -2.04 -4.79
C ARG A 108 6.60 -3.11 -5.88
N GLU A 109 7.30 -2.81 -6.96
CA GLU A 109 7.68 -3.87 -7.90
C GLU A 109 8.53 -4.94 -7.19
N ARG A 110 8.37 -6.20 -7.62
CA ARG A 110 9.18 -7.31 -7.10
C ARG A 110 10.59 -7.20 -7.66
N LEU A 111 11.58 -7.40 -6.80
CA LEU A 111 12.99 -7.48 -7.21
C LEU A 111 13.25 -8.84 -7.89
N PRO A 112 14.31 -8.95 -8.72
CA PRO A 112 14.66 -10.22 -9.34
C PRO A 112 14.83 -11.35 -8.32
N GLY A 113 14.08 -12.43 -8.49
CA GLY A 113 14.09 -13.60 -7.61
C GLY A 113 13.11 -13.55 -6.46
N GLU A 114 12.45 -12.43 -6.21
CA GLU A 114 11.35 -12.37 -5.24
C GLU A 114 10.12 -13.11 -5.77
N MET A 115 9.47 -13.85 -4.88
CA MET A 115 8.25 -14.60 -5.16
C MET A 115 7.20 -14.26 -4.12
N ASP A 116 5.99 -14.06 -4.56
CA ASP A 116 4.83 -14.02 -3.67
C ASP A 116 4.33 -15.44 -3.40
N ALA A 117 3.51 -15.61 -2.36
CA ALA A 117 2.82 -16.85 -2.12
C ALA A 117 1.34 -16.62 -1.78
N LEU A 118 0.51 -17.60 -2.11
CA LEU A 118 -0.81 -17.77 -1.51
C LEU A 118 -0.78 -18.98 -0.60
N ARG A 119 -1.27 -18.78 0.62
CA ARG A 119 -1.26 -19.77 1.69
C ARG A 119 -2.65 -19.98 2.26
N TRP A 120 -2.99 -21.21 2.57
CA TRP A 120 -4.21 -21.59 3.31
C TRP A 120 -3.81 -22.30 4.60
N TYR A 121 -4.60 -22.09 5.63
CA TYR A 121 -4.35 -22.64 6.95
C TYR A 121 -5.44 -23.65 7.37
N ARG A 122 -5.07 -24.58 8.22
CA ARG A 122 -5.98 -25.44 8.97
C ARG A 122 -6.56 -24.67 10.17
N PRO A 123 -7.62 -25.20 10.81
CA PRO A 123 -8.19 -24.58 12.02
C PRO A 123 -7.20 -24.43 13.18
N ASN A 124 -6.13 -25.21 13.21
CA ASN A 124 -5.06 -25.13 14.20
C ASN A 124 -3.88 -24.23 13.77
N TRP A 125 -4.06 -23.40 12.76
CA TRP A 125 -3.10 -22.44 12.22
C TRP A 125 -1.83 -23.07 11.61
N THR A 126 -1.83 -24.38 11.35
CA THR A 126 -0.77 -24.98 10.52
C THR A 126 -1.07 -24.78 9.04
N VAL A 127 -0.03 -24.67 8.22
CA VAL A 127 -0.21 -24.50 6.78
C VAL A 127 -0.84 -25.74 6.17
N LEU A 128 -1.92 -25.56 5.43
CA LEU A 128 -2.60 -26.60 4.67
C LEU A 128 -2.04 -26.70 3.24
N TYR A 129 -1.86 -25.56 2.61
CA TYR A 129 -1.47 -25.47 1.21
C TYR A 129 -0.72 -24.14 0.98
N GLU A 130 0.36 -24.18 0.24
CA GLU A 130 1.06 -22.98 -0.23
C GLU A 130 1.48 -23.12 -1.67
N GLU A 131 1.31 -22.08 -2.43
CA GLU A 131 1.88 -22.00 -3.78
C GLU A 131 2.56 -20.65 -3.97
N ARG A 132 3.83 -20.71 -4.42
CA ARG A 132 4.66 -19.53 -4.73
C ARG A 132 4.59 -19.21 -6.21
N PHE A 133 4.59 -17.93 -6.55
CA PHE A 133 4.51 -17.45 -7.92
C PHE A 133 5.26 -16.13 -8.11
N ALA A 134 5.76 -15.89 -9.32
CA ALA A 134 6.28 -14.58 -9.68
C ALA A 134 5.11 -13.63 -9.89
N CYS A 135 5.13 -12.49 -9.22
CA CYS A 135 4.04 -11.52 -9.28
C CYS A 135 4.44 -10.26 -10.06
N VAL A 136 3.70 -9.97 -11.12
CA VAL A 136 3.78 -8.73 -11.89
C VAL A 136 2.46 -7.96 -11.82
N ASP A 137 1.34 -8.67 -11.81
CA ASP A 137 -0.02 -8.11 -11.76
C ASP A 137 -0.90 -9.05 -10.94
N LEU A 138 -1.10 -8.72 -9.65
CA LEU A 138 -1.92 -9.53 -8.74
C LEU A 138 -3.31 -9.87 -9.28
N GLY A 139 -3.90 -8.99 -10.08
CA GLY A 139 -5.20 -9.24 -10.67
C GLY A 139 -5.22 -10.42 -11.64
N LYS A 140 -4.06 -10.81 -12.15
CA LYS A 140 -3.90 -11.93 -13.08
C LYS A 140 -3.36 -13.19 -12.41
N GLU A 141 -2.36 -13.04 -11.54
CA GLU A 141 -1.62 -14.19 -11.00
C GLU A 141 -2.35 -14.87 -9.82
N LEU A 142 -3.15 -14.13 -9.03
CA LEU A 142 -3.88 -14.73 -7.89
C LEU A 142 -4.91 -15.76 -8.32
N ARG A 143 -5.68 -15.46 -9.35
CA ARG A 143 -6.82 -16.29 -9.75
C ARG A 143 -6.45 -17.72 -10.12
N PRO A 144 -5.43 -17.98 -10.94
CA PRO A 144 -5.01 -19.34 -11.25
C PRO A 144 -4.57 -20.15 -10.03
N VAL A 145 -3.91 -19.52 -9.05
CA VAL A 145 -3.50 -20.18 -7.81
C VAL A 145 -4.71 -20.55 -6.97
N ILE A 146 -5.67 -19.65 -6.82
CA ILE A 146 -6.93 -19.91 -6.11
C ILE A 146 -7.72 -21.04 -6.79
N GLU A 147 -7.77 -21.07 -8.10
CA GLU A 147 -8.45 -22.13 -8.86
C GLU A 147 -7.78 -23.50 -8.66
N ARG A 148 -6.43 -23.57 -8.64
CA ARG A 148 -5.70 -24.82 -8.35
C ARG A 148 -5.97 -25.31 -6.92
N PHE A 149 -5.91 -24.43 -5.93
CA PHE A 149 -6.26 -24.79 -4.57
C PHE A 149 -7.69 -25.32 -4.48
N ASN A 150 -8.67 -24.65 -5.09
CA ASN A 150 -10.07 -25.06 -5.04
C ASN A 150 -10.32 -26.44 -5.70
N ALA A 151 -9.48 -26.83 -6.66
CA ALA A 151 -9.52 -28.14 -7.31
C ALA A 151 -8.66 -29.21 -6.60
N SER A 152 -7.89 -28.84 -5.58
CA SER A 152 -6.92 -29.73 -4.93
C SER A 152 -7.57 -30.72 -3.95
N GLU A 153 -6.88 -31.86 -3.73
CA GLU A 153 -7.19 -32.82 -2.66
C GLU A 153 -7.08 -32.15 -1.29
N ALA A 154 -6.14 -31.22 -1.09
CA ALA A 154 -5.97 -30.49 0.16
C ALA A 154 -7.24 -29.73 0.54
N LYS A 155 -7.89 -29.07 -0.42
CA LYS A 155 -9.18 -28.41 -0.19
C LYS A 155 -10.29 -29.39 0.19
N ARG A 156 -10.30 -30.58 -0.43
CA ARG A 156 -11.32 -31.61 -0.22
C ARG A 156 -11.15 -32.35 1.11
N THR A 157 -9.90 -32.65 1.49
CA THR A 157 -9.61 -33.54 2.64
C THR A 157 -9.22 -32.75 3.91
N GLY A 158 -8.71 -31.56 3.78
CA GLY A 158 -8.09 -30.81 4.88
C GLY A 158 -6.68 -31.30 5.21
N GLU A 159 -6.09 -32.18 4.38
CA GLU A 159 -4.73 -32.69 4.56
C GLU A 159 -3.77 -32.07 3.53
N PRO A 160 -2.53 -31.69 3.94
CA PRO A 160 -1.58 -31.07 3.03
C PRO A 160 -1.09 -32.08 1.98
N PRO A 161 -0.70 -31.60 0.79
CA PRO A 161 0.00 -32.43 -0.17
C PRO A 161 1.34 -32.94 0.40
N PRO A 162 1.82 -34.10 -0.10
CA PRO A 162 3.16 -34.60 0.24
C PRO A 162 4.25 -33.57 -0.10
N LEU A 163 5.33 -33.61 0.68
CA LEU A 163 6.48 -32.74 0.44
C LEU A 163 7.02 -32.93 -0.99
N GLY A 164 7.25 -31.81 -1.67
CA GLY A 164 7.71 -31.77 -3.07
C GLY A 164 6.62 -31.79 -4.13
N GLU A 165 5.35 -31.95 -3.73
CA GLU A 165 4.22 -31.78 -4.63
C GLU A 165 3.73 -30.33 -4.66
N VAL A 166 2.98 -29.97 -5.72
CA VAL A 166 2.37 -28.65 -5.84
C VAL A 166 1.43 -28.40 -4.66
N GLY A 167 1.63 -27.26 -4.00
CA GLY A 167 0.84 -26.89 -2.83
C GLY A 167 1.33 -27.46 -1.50
N ALA A 168 2.45 -28.20 -1.49
CA ALA A 168 3.04 -28.67 -0.24
C ALA A 168 3.40 -27.48 0.66
N PRO A 169 3.12 -27.57 1.99
CA PRO A 169 3.57 -26.55 2.94
C PRO A 169 5.09 -26.36 2.87
N PRO A 170 5.56 -25.13 3.10
CA PRO A 170 7.00 -24.88 3.21
C PRO A 170 7.59 -25.64 4.39
N SER A 171 8.88 -25.98 4.31
CA SER A 171 9.62 -26.49 5.46
C SER A 171 9.74 -25.42 6.55
N ASN A 172 10.02 -25.81 7.79
CA ASN A 172 10.17 -24.85 8.89
C ASN A 172 11.26 -23.80 8.62
N ASP A 173 12.31 -24.16 7.88
CA ASP A 173 13.41 -23.26 7.53
C ASP A 173 13.04 -22.28 6.39
N GLU A 174 11.93 -22.52 5.71
CA GLU A 174 11.40 -21.66 4.63
C GLU A 174 10.23 -20.78 5.11
N LEU A 175 9.82 -20.93 6.38
CA LEU A 175 8.81 -20.05 6.96
C LEU A 175 9.42 -18.66 7.20
N GLU A 176 8.59 -17.65 6.99
CA GLU A 176 8.97 -16.27 7.21
C GLU A 176 9.31 -16.02 8.69
N PRO A 177 10.23 -15.10 8.98
CA PRO A 177 10.52 -14.71 10.35
C PRO A 177 9.28 -14.16 11.05
N ASP A 178 9.33 -14.15 12.37
CA ASP A 178 8.27 -13.50 13.17
C ASP A 178 8.09 -12.05 12.72
N ALA A 179 6.83 -11.64 12.54
CA ALA A 179 6.53 -10.28 12.18
C ALA A 179 7.00 -9.31 13.27
N PRO A 180 7.51 -8.13 12.89
CA PRO A 180 7.80 -7.09 13.86
C PRO A 180 6.50 -6.62 14.54
N PRO A 181 6.58 -5.93 15.70
CA PRO A 181 5.40 -5.36 16.34
C PRO A 181 4.62 -4.47 15.36
N PHE A 182 3.31 -4.71 15.23
CA PHE A 182 2.47 -3.93 14.34
C PHE A 182 2.17 -2.56 14.93
N VAL A 183 2.33 -1.54 14.10
CA VAL A 183 1.84 -0.19 14.40
C VAL A 183 0.34 -0.15 14.11
N GLN A 184 -0.45 0.47 14.98
CA GLN A 184 -1.89 0.62 14.72
C GLN A 184 -2.15 1.49 13.50
N PRO A 185 -3.24 1.25 12.75
CA PRO A 185 -3.67 2.14 11.69
C PRO A 185 -3.81 3.59 12.16
N ILE A 186 -3.49 4.53 11.30
CA ILE A 186 -3.52 5.97 11.59
C ILE A 186 -4.62 6.61 10.76
N ASN A 187 -5.59 7.22 11.43
CA ASN A 187 -6.54 8.08 10.73
C ASN A 187 -5.83 9.38 10.31
N LEU A 188 -5.66 9.54 9.01
CA LEU A 188 -4.85 10.62 8.44
C LEU A 188 -5.40 12.01 8.76
N ARG A 189 -6.74 12.17 8.75
CA ARG A 189 -7.37 13.47 9.06
C ARG A 189 -7.18 13.86 10.52
N THR A 190 -7.43 12.92 11.44
CA THR A 190 -7.26 13.15 12.88
C THR A 190 -5.80 13.41 13.21
N TRP A 191 -4.89 12.65 12.60
CA TRP A 191 -3.46 12.84 12.78
C TRP A 191 -3.00 14.23 12.30
N ALA A 192 -3.45 14.66 11.11
CA ALA A 192 -3.12 15.99 10.58
C ALA A 192 -3.68 17.13 11.46
N ALA A 193 -4.91 16.97 11.96
CA ALA A 193 -5.51 17.94 12.88
C ALA A 193 -4.75 18.04 14.21
N ASP A 194 -4.34 16.90 14.79
CA ASP A 194 -3.51 16.87 15.99
C ASP A 194 -2.12 17.49 15.74
N ALA A 195 -1.49 17.19 14.62
CA ALA A 195 -0.21 17.79 14.25
C ALA A 195 -0.31 19.33 14.19
N ARG A 196 -1.35 19.85 13.50
CA ARG A 196 -1.60 21.31 13.44
C ARG A 196 -1.83 21.93 14.81
N SER A 197 -2.61 21.27 15.67
CA SER A 197 -2.87 21.76 17.03
C SER A 197 -1.60 21.90 17.89
N ARG A 198 -0.59 21.11 17.58
CA ARG A 198 0.75 21.16 18.18
C ARG A 198 1.73 22.08 17.44
N GLY A 199 1.26 22.83 16.45
CA GLY A 199 2.08 23.72 15.63
C GLY A 199 3.00 23.01 14.65
N ILE A 200 2.77 21.71 14.39
CA ILE A 200 3.53 20.95 13.39
C ILE A 200 2.97 21.27 12.00
N THR A 201 3.78 21.90 11.18
CA THR A 201 3.45 22.27 9.81
C THR A 201 4.65 22.03 8.89
N GLY A 202 4.41 22.09 7.59
CA GLY A 202 5.44 21.79 6.60
C GLY A 202 5.63 20.29 6.40
N THR A 203 6.85 19.87 6.16
CA THR A 203 7.21 18.49 5.82
C THR A 203 7.53 17.68 7.06
N THR A 204 6.78 16.60 7.31
CA THR A 204 6.91 15.76 8.51
C THR A 204 6.92 14.28 8.14
N PRO A 205 7.94 13.49 8.52
CA PRO A 205 7.95 12.05 8.30
C PRO A 205 6.82 11.35 9.08
N LEU A 206 6.05 10.50 8.38
CA LEU A 206 4.96 9.72 8.96
C LEU A 206 5.35 8.25 9.14
N TRP A 207 6.02 7.66 8.15
CA TRP A 207 6.67 6.35 8.19
C TRP A 207 8.04 6.41 7.51
N GLY A 208 8.95 5.51 7.91
CA GLY A 208 10.28 5.40 7.35
C GLY A 208 11.30 6.31 8.02
N PRO A 209 12.40 6.63 7.34
CA PRO A 209 13.50 7.39 7.93
C PRO A 209 13.06 8.72 8.53
N GLY A 210 13.37 8.92 9.80
CA GLY A 210 13.01 10.14 10.54
C GLY A 210 11.61 10.15 11.15
N ALA A 211 10.79 9.14 10.89
CA ALA A 211 9.51 8.97 11.60
C ALA A 211 9.75 8.53 13.05
N PRO A 212 8.81 8.81 13.97
CA PRO A 212 8.91 8.31 15.34
C PRO A 212 8.88 6.77 15.38
N ALA A 213 9.73 6.15 16.23
CA ALA A 213 9.67 4.72 16.46
C ALA A 213 8.27 4.26 16.91
N PRO A 214 7.79 3.07 16.52
CA PRO A 214 8.45 2.03 15.71
C PRO A 214 8.28 2.20 14.19
N ARG A 215 7.84 3.33 13.69
CA ARG A 215 7.56 3.58 12.27
C ARG A 215 8.78 3.98 11.45
N ASP A 216 9.94 4.07 12.07
CA ASP A 216 11.23 4.44 11.45
C ASP A 216 11.91 3.30 10.68
N THR A 217 11.38 2.07 10.75
CA THR A 217 11.98 0.86 10.15
C THR A 217 11.35 0.40 8.85
N SER A 218 10.35 1.12 8.31
CA SER A 218 9.66 0.71 7.09
C SER A 218 10.51 0.86 5.82
N GLU A 219 10.20 0.04 4.81
CA GLU A 219 10.77 0.18 3.46
C GLU A 219 10.32 1.47 2.79
N TYR A 220 9.06 1.86 3.03
CA TYR A 220 8.52 3.09 2.53
C TYR A 220 9.02 4.30 3.31
N SER A 221 9.23 5.39 2.60
CA SER A 221 9.29 6.73 3.17
C SER A 221 7.99 7.44 2.87
N ILE A 222 7.18 7.67 3.91
CA ILE A 222 5.93 8.41 3.79
C ILE A 222 6.04 9.70 4.55
N ILE A 223 5.86 10.79 3.83
CA ILE A 223 6.00 12.14 4.32
C ILE A 223 4.65 12.84 4.24
N ALA A 224 4.28 13.54 5.29
CA ALA A 224 3.13 14.42 5.33
C ALA A 224 3.55 15.86 5.06
N HIS A 225 2.90 16.50 4.10
CA HIS A 225 3.00 17.94 3.88
C HIS A 225 1.77 18.60 4.47
N ILE A 226 1.95 19.45 5.47
CA ILE A 226 0.87 20.09 6.24
C ILE A 226 0.94 21.59 6.06
N GLY A 227 -0.11 22.20 5.50
CA GLY A 227 -0.24 23.64 5.39
C GLY A 227 -0.44 24.32 6.74
N ALA A 228 0.26 25.41 7.00
CA ALA A 228 0.04 26.25 8.17
C ALA A 228 -1.23 27.12 8.01
N GLU A 229 -1.87 27.51 9.10
CA GLU A 229 -3.09 28.38 9.06
C GLU A 229 -2.89 29.69 8.28
N ASN A 230 -1.67 30.21 8.28
CA ASN A 230 -1.29 31.45 7.61
C ASN A 230 -0.28 31.22 6.46
N SER A 231 -0.24 30.02 5.89
CA SER A 231 0.64 29.74 4.76
C SER A 231 0.05 30.36 3.48
N GLU A 232 0.75 31.32 2.93
CA GLU A 232 0.46 31.88 1.59
C GLU A 232 1.10 30.98 0.51
N GLY A 233 0.83 29.67 0.53
CA GLY A 233 1.30 28.74 -0.49
C GLY A 233 2.83 28.77 -0.68
N LYS A 234 3.62 28.78 0.41
CA LYS A 234 5.08 28.75 0.31
C LYS A 234 5.57 27.42 -0.23
N TRP A 235 6.43 27.48 -1.23
CA TRP A 235 7.07 26.32 -1.81
C TRP A 235 8.11 25.70 -0.86
N SER A 236 8.15 24.38 -0.79
CA SER A 236 9.27 23.65 -0.19
C SER A 236 10.55 23.85 -1.03
N ALA A 237 11.68 23.40 -0.52
CA ALA A 237 12.88 23.27 -1.32
C ALA A 237 12.68 22.27 -2.47
N TRP A 238 13.46 22.41 -3.55
CA TRP A 238 13.54 21.40 -4.59
C TRP A 238 14.22 20.14 -4.04
N VAL A 239 13.58 19.00 -4.26
CA VAL A 239 14.07 17.68 -3.83
C VAL A 239 14.08 16.74 -5.03
N LYS A 240 15.17 16.00 -5.22
CA LYS A 240 15.22 14.87 -6.14
C LYS A 240 14.76 13.64 -5.35
N PRO A 241 13.59 13.05 -5.69
CA PRO A 241 13.15 11.82 -5.04
C PRO A 241 14.14 10.67 -5.27
N PRO A 242 14.30 9.76 -4.30
CA PRO A 242 15.19 8.60 -4.44
C PRO A 242 14.69 7.57 -5.47
N GLY A 243 13.41 7.63 -5.81
CA GLY A 243 12.74 6.76 -6.76
C GLY A 243 11.52 7.44 -7.35
N GLU A 244 10.52 6.66 -7.74
CA GLU A 244 9.20 7.22 -8.05
C GLU A 244 8.60 7.90 -6.82
N LEU A 245 7.95 9.02 -7.06
CA LEU A 245 7.25 9.78 -6.05
C LEU A 245 5.74 9.70 -6.32
N PHE A 246 4.99 9.19 -5.36
CA PHE A 246 3.54 9.23 -5.37
C PHE A 246 3.04 10.31 -4.41
N LEU A 247 2.16 11.17 -4.89
CA LEU A 247 1.49 12.22 -4.11
C LEU A 247 -0.01 11.93 -4.05
N TYR A 248 -0.59 12.06 -2.86
CA TYR A 248 -2.04 12.00 -2.62
C TYR A 248 -2.49 13.22 -1.85
N GLN A 249 -3.24 14.11 -2.50
CA GLN A 249 -3.84 15.30 -1.87
C GLN A 249 -5.07 14.89 -1.09
N ARG A 250 -4.95 14.83 0.24
CA ARG A 250 -6.00 14.30 1.11
C ARG A 250 -7.03 15.34 1.53
N GLU A 251 -6.60 16.58 1.77
CA GLU A 251 -7.45 17.66 2.25
C GLU A 251 -7.17 18.95 1.50
N LEU A 252 -8.23 19.66 1.13
CA LEU A 252 -8.18 20.92 0.39
C LEU A 252 -7.36 20.80 -0.90
N TRP A 253 -6.54 21.80 -1.21
CA TRP A 253 -5.71 21.76 -2.39
C TRP A 253 -4.27 22.19 -2.11
N GLY A 254 -3.39 21.79 -2.98
CA GLY A 254 -1.98 22.15 -2.97
C GLY A 254 -1.48 22.25 -4.39
N ALA A 255 -0.21 22.57 -4.54
CA ALA A 255 0.47 22.57 -5.81
C ALA A 255 1.78 21.80 -5.72
N VAL A 256 2.16 21.17 -6.81
CA VAL A 256 3.46 20.56 -7.02
C VAL A 256 4.09 21.18 -8.24
N ALA A 257 5.34 21.60 -8.14
CA ALA A 257 6.14 21.96 -9.29
C ALA A 257 7.15 20.84 -9.58
N VAL A 258 7.30 20.51 -10.84
CA VAL A 258 8.18 19.46 -11.33
C VAL A 258 9.09 20.04 -12.39
N ARG A 259 10.40 19.78 -12.28
CA ARG A 259 11.38 20.16 -13.31
C ARG A 259 12.36 19.03 -13.58
N ARG A 260 13.02 19.05 -14.73
CA ARG A 260 14.11 18.10 -14.98
C ARG A 260 15.30 18.41 -14.09
N VAL A 261 16.02 17.38 -13.68
CA VAL A 261 17.28 17.54 -12.95
C VAL A 261 18.26 18.35 -13.80
N GLY A 262 18.82 19.41 -13.21
CA GLY A 262 19.73 20.33 -13.89
C GLY A 262 19.09 21.55 -14.54
N ASP A 263 17.76 21.62 -14.61
CA ASP A 263 17.07 22.85 -15.04
C ASP A 263 17.11 23.91 -13.93
N SER A 264 17.29 25.18 -14.30
CA SER A 264 17.33 26.29 -13.35
C SER A 264 16.00 27.05 -13.23
N GLY A 265 14.98 26.67 -13.99
CA GLY A 265 13.65 27.31 -13.99
C GLY A 265 12.75 26.88 -12.85
N ASP A 266 11.59 27.54 -12.74
CA ASP A 266 10.56 27.27 -11.73
C ASP A 266 9.81 25.94 -11.92
N GLY A 267 10.09 25.25 -13.03
CA GLY A 267 9.45 23.98 -13.35
C GLY A 267 8.01 24.15 -13.85
N GLU A 268 7.35 23.04 -14.06
CA GLU A 268 5.97 22.97 -14.51
C GLU A 268 5.06 22.73 -13.29
N GLU A 269 4.20 23.68 -13.02
CA GLU A 269 3.29 23.62 -11.88
C GLU A 269 2.05 22.78 -12.19
N ARG A 270 1.61 21.99 -11.22
CA ARG A 270 0.38 21.23 -11.21
C ARG A 270 -0.39 21.50 -9.92
N VAL A 271 -1.64 21.88 -10.04
CA VAL A 271 -2.55 21.99 -8.90
C VAL A 271 -3.11 20.60 -8.57
N LEU A 272 -3.03 20.21 -7.32
CA LEU A 272 -3.65 19.02 -6.76
C LEU A 272 -4.89 19.44 -5.95
N LYS A 273 -6.05 18.99 -6.38
CA LYS A 273 -7.31 19.14 -5.64
C LYS A 273 -7.47 18.00 -4.64
N GLU A 274 -8.39 18.17 -3.70
CA GLU A 274 -8.75 17.09 -2.77
C GLU A 274 -9.06 15.79 -3.51
N ASN A 275 -8.42 14.70 -3.06
CA ASN A 275 -8.44 13.37 -3.66
C ASN A 275 -7.80 13.27 -5.05
N ASP A 276 -6.97 14.22 -5.46
CA ASP A 276 -6.10 14.02 -6.62
C ASP A 276 -4.86 13.22 -6.22
N VAL A 277 -4.39 12.40 -7.17
CA VAL A 277 -3.13 11.68 -7.07
C VAL A 277 -2.22 12.03 -8.23
N LEU A 278 -0.92 12.02 -7.98
CA LEU A 278 0.11 12.25 -9.00
C LEU A 278 1.26 11.26 -8.80
N LEU A 279 1.70 10.62 -9.88
CA LEU A 279 2.91 9.82 -9.91
C LEU A 279 3.99 10.57 -10.70
N VAL A 280 5.13 10.82 -10.06
CA VAL A 280 6.33 11.40 -10.69
C VAL A 280 7.32 10.26 -10.93
N PRO A 281 7.73 10.01 -12.20
CA PRO A 281 8.67 8.94 -12.52
C PRO A 281 10.04 9.15 -11.88
N ALA A 282 10.71 8.03 -11.60
CA ALA A 282 12.04 8.02 -11.03
C ALA A 282 13.10 8.69 -11.91
N GLY A 283 14.11 9.28 -11.29
CA GLY A 283 15.41 9.59 -11.86
C GLY A 283 15.57 10.92 -12.60
N ALA A 284 14.55 11.40 -13.29
CA ALA A 284 14.70 12.54 -14.22
C ALA A 284 14.22 13.89 -13.66
N PHE A 285 13.59 13.88 -12.47
CA PHE A 285 12.86 15.05 -11.99
C PHE A 285 13.26 15.46 -10.57
N GLU A 286 13.21 16.76 -10.33
CA GLU A 286 13.13 17.38 -9.02
C GLU A 286 11.70 17.87 -8.79
N VAL A 287 11.25 17.79 -7.55
CA VAL A 287 9.92 18.24 -7.14
C VAL A 287 9.99 19.21 -5.98
N ARG A 288 9.03 20.10 -5.90
CA ARG A 288 8.72 20.89 -4.71
C ARG A 288 7.21 20.96 -4.55
N VAL A 289 6.75 21.07 -3.32
CA VAL A 289 5.33 21.15 -2.99
C VAL A 289 4.99 22.45 -2.30
N SER A 290 3.78 22.92 -2.50
CA SER A 290 3.20 24.06 -1.81
C SER A 290 1.81 23.66 -1.29
N MET A 291 1.54 23.94 -0.02
CA MET A 291 0.27 23.61 0.61
C MET A 291 -0.49 24.87 0.96
N GLU A 292 -1.77 24.90 0.61
CA GLU A 292 -2.70 25.89 1.13
C GLU A 292 -2.87 25.77 2.66
N ALA A 293 -3.43 26.81 3.26
CA ALA A 293 -3.75 26.80 4.68
C ALA A 293 -4.61 25.56 5.03
N ASN A 294 -4.19 24.80 6.03
CA ASN A 294 -4.83 23.57 6.48
C ASN A 294 -4.90 22.41 5.44
N ALA A 295 -4.25 22.53 4.30
CA ALA A 295 -4.14 21.43 3.35
C ALA A 295 -3.26 20.30 3.89
N PHE A 296 -3.48 19.10 3.37
CA PHE A 296 -2.72 17.90 3.74
C PHE A 296 -2.48 17.02 2.52
N CYS A 297 -1.23 16.73 2.25
CA CYS A 297 -0.80 15.85 1.18
C CYS A 297 0.14 14.76 1.72
N LEU A 298 -0.04 13.52 1.27
CA LEU A 298 0.92 12.44 1.48
C LEU A 298 1.88 12.34 0.30
N GLU A 299 3.14 12.24 0.62
CA GLU A 299 4.22 11.89 -0.30
C GLU A 299 4.72 10.49 0.04
N VAL A 300 4.78 9.59 -0.94
CA VAL A 300 5.21 8.20 -0.75
C VAL A 300 6.34 7.89 -1.71
N THR A 301 7.46 7.39 -1.18
CA THR A 301 8.58 6.86 -1.95
C THR A 301 9.03 5.52 -1.38
N ASN A 302 9.72 4.70 -2.19
CA ASN A 302 10.38 3.49 -1.71
C ASN A 302 11.89 3.62 -1.94
N PRO A 303 12.68 4.01 -0.92
CA PRO A 303 14.12 4.24 -1.05
C PRO A 303 14.95 2.96 -1.26
N ARG A 304 14.37 1.76 -1.05
CA ARG A 304 15.09 0.49 -1.28
C ARG A 304 15.18 0.13 -2.76
N ILE A 305 14.26 0.58 -3.58
CA ILE A 305 14.33 0.39 -5.03
C ILE A 305 15.32 1.42 -5.60
N LYS A 306 16.59 1.07 -5.55
CA LYS A 306 17.65 1.88 -6.20
C LYS A 306 17.53 1.75 -7.71
N GLN A 307 17.68 2.88 -8.40
CA GLN A 307 17.79 2.97 -9.86
C GLN A 307 19.02 2.26 -10.39
#